data_944c1f1faf8ef75b942e5184db902b62
#
_entry.id   944c1f1faf8ef75b942e5184db902b62
#
_cell.length_a   1.000
_cell.length_b   1.000
_cell.length_c   1.000
_cell.angle_alpha   90.00
_cell.angle_beta   90.00
_cell.angle_gamma   90.00
#
_symmetry.space_group_name_H-M   'P 1'
#
loop_
_entity.id
_entity.type
_entity.pdbx_description
1 polymer ?
#
loop_
_entity_poly.entity_id
_entity_poly.type
_entity_poly.pdbx_seq_one_letter_code
_entity_poly.pdbx_strand_id
1 'polypeptide(L)'
;MRPNEIAISNYRSIRRLSIPIHPLSVFVGENGVGKSNLYRSLSLLRDAASGRITRTIADEGGLNSVCWSGIRKRGEDGRLRLSAKFDRIKYSIEIGFPGPLEAAFSSEPMIKAERIEATQGKRTVQLMERKNSLVSIRGESGAWSSHKDAVLPSETALAGFSDGKECPEIDLIRNAMLGWRFYHDFRTDPASPIRKPCLAITTPSLSADGSDLAAALATLYFIRQDATDLQDAIQDAFPGAELRAWEEGGLCEFDLQLADMPRPFKAHELSDGTLKYICLLPVGRSKSPGYGHLKLPHLMIAVSAAEQQ
;
A
#
# COMPACT_ATOMS: atom_id res chain seq x y z
N MET A 1 1.40 -6.29 10.90
CA MET A 1 1.24 -7.67 10.35
C MET A 1 1.48 -7.61 8.85
N ARG A 2 2.21 -8.56 8.24
CA ARG A 2 2.49 -8.60 6.79
C ARG A 2 1.62 -9.65 6.12
N PRO A 3 1.16 -9.45 4.88
CA PRO A 3 0.49 -10.50 4.13
C PRO A 3 1.53 -11.57 3.75
N ASN A 4 1.11 -12.83 3.74
CA ASN A 4 1.90 -13.96 3.25
C ASN A 4 1.36 -14.52 1.93
N GLU A 5 0.16 -14.12 1.52
CA GLU A 5 -0.44 -14.47 0.24
C GLU A 5 -1.38 -13.35 -0.23
N ILE A 6 -1.34 -13.07 -1.51
CA ILE A 6 -2.29 -12.17 -2.20
C ILE A 6 -2.93 -12.96 -3.34
N ALA A 7 -4.24 -12.86 -3.47
CA ALA A 7 -4.94 -13.38 -4.64
C ALA A 7 -5.80 -12.31 -5.30
N ILE A 8 -5.76 -12.33 -6.63
CA ILE A 8 -6.42 -11.35 -7.50
C ILE A 8 -7.16 -12.13 -8.58
N SER A 9 -8.39 -11.74 -8.87
CA SER A 9 -9.14 -12.28 -9.98
C SER A 9 -9.94 -11.20 -10.68
N ASN A 10 -9.95 -11.26 -12.00
CA ASN A 10 -10.74 -10.37 -12.84
C ASN A 10 -10.31 -8.90 -12.80
N TYR A 11 -9.02 -8.63 -12.75
CA TYR A 11 -8.49 -7.27 -12.73
C TYR A 11 -7.61 -6.98 -13.97
N ARG A 12 -8.01 -6.07 -14.83
CA ARG A 12 -7.26 -5.61 -16.03
C ARG A 12 -6.71 -6.78 -16.86
N SER A 13 -5.38 -6.96 -16.92
CA SER A 13 -4.74 -8.11 -17.59
C SER A 13 -4.71 -9.38 -16.73
N ILE A 14 -5.06 -9.32 -15.45
CA ILE A 14 -5.00 -10.44 -14.53
C ILE A 14 -6.35 -11.17 -14.49
N ARG A 15 -6.44 -12.33 -15.15
CA ARG A 15 -7.63 -13.18 -15.05
C ARG A 15 -7.73 -13.83 -13.68
N ARG A 16 -6.64 -14.48 -13.23
CA ARG A 16 -6.52 -15.09 -11.89
C ARG A 16 -5.05 -15.25 -11.54
N LEU A 17 -4.70 -14.78 -10.35
CA LEU A 17 -3.35 -14.86 -9.82
C LEU A 17 -3.44 -15.10 -8.31
N SER A 18 -2.65 -16.02 -7.78
CA SER A 18 -2.38 -16.19 -6.35
C SER A 18 -0.89 -16.30 -6.18
N ILE A 19 -0.31 -15.45 -5.33
CA ILE A 19 1.13 -15.37 -5.12
C ILE A 19 1.45 -15.38 -3.64
N PRO A 20 2.45 -16.15 -3.21
CA PRO A 20 3.03 -16.00 -1.89
C PRO A 20 3.80 -14.68 -1.81
N ILE A 21 3.75 -14.03 -0.66
CA ILE A 21 4.49 -12.80 -0.38
C ILE A 21 5.53 -13.09 0.69
N HIS A 22 6.78 -12.87 0.36
CA HIS A 22 7.93 -12.99 1.25
C HIS A 22 8.32 -11.61 1.83
N PRO A 23 9.20 -11.56 2.86
CA PRO A 23 9.71 -10.29 3.39
C PRO A 23 10.28 -9.34 2.34
N LEU A 24 10.92 -9.89 1.31
CA LEU A 24 11.31 -9.23 0.07
C LEU A 24 10.79 -10.06 -1.09
N SER A 25 9.99 -9.43 -1.96
CA SER A 25 9.48 -10.05 -3.19
C SER A 25 9.74 -9.09 -4.35
N VAL A 26 10.47 -9.55 -5.35
CA VAL A 26 10.80 -8.78 -6.56
C VAL A 26 10.07 -9.39 -7.74
N PHE A 27 9.31 -8.58 -8.46
CA PHE A 27 8.58 -9.00 -9.66
C PHE A 27 9.25 -8.41 -10.90
N VAL A 28 9.84 -9.30 -11.69
CA VAL A 28 10.58 -8.96 -12.91
C VAL A 28 9.81 -9.47 -14.12
N GLY A 29 9.89 -8.77 -15.24
CA GLY A 29 9.28 -9.18 -16.49
C GLY A 29 9.29 -8.05 -17.52
N GLU A 30 8.96 -8.36 -18.77
CA GLU A 30 8.90 -7.42 -19.87
C GLU A 30 7.84 -6.31 -19.65
N ASN A 31 7.94 -5.23 -20.42
CA ASN A 31 6.93 -4.18 -20.39
C ASN A 31 5.59 -4.72 -20.91
N GLY A 32 4.48 -4.30 -20.29
CA GLY A 32 3.13 -4.74 -20.68
C GLY A 32 2.65 -6.06 -20.05
N VAL A 33 3.49 -6.86 -19.41
CA VAL A 33 3.06 -8.17 -18.81
C VAL A 33 2.16 -8.06 -17.58
N GLY A 34 1.88 -6.85 -17.11
CA GLY A 34 0.93 -6.65 -16.01
C GLY A 34 1.53 -6.37 -14.63
N LYS A 35 2.84 -6.10 -14.53
CA LYS A 35 3.50 -5.72 -13.26
C LYS A 35 2.80 -4.57 -12.55
N SER A 36 2.49 -3.49 -13.29
CA SER A 36 1.76 -2.33 -12.75
C SER A 36 0.34 -2.69 -12.30
N ASN A 37 -0.30 -3.66 -12.94
CA ASN A 37 -1.63 -4.12 -12.53
C ASN A 37 -1.58 -4.90 -11.22
N LEU A 38 -0.53 -5.70 -11.00
CA LEU A 38 -0.29 -6.33 -9.70
C LEU A 38 -0.15 -5.27 -8.60
N TYR A 39 0.69 -4.28 -8.81
CA TYR A 39 0.89 -3.18 -7.87
C TYR A 39 -0.40 -2.42 -7.56
N ARG A 40 -1.16 -2.03 -8.59
CA ARG A 40 -2.45 -1.33 -8.43
C ARG A 40 -3.49 -2.17 -7.67
N SER A 41 -3.52 -3.48 -7.90
CA SER A 41 -4.45 -4.37 -7.17
C SER A 41 -4.16 -4.42 -5.66
N LEU A 42 -2.89 -4.27 -5.27
CA LEU A 42 -2.51 -4.15 -3.86
C LEU A 42 -2.92 -2.79 -3.28
N SER A 43 -2.80 -1.71 -4.07
CA SER A 43 -3.32 -0.40 -3.69
C SER A 43 -4.84 -0.45 -3.47
N LEU A 44 -5.60 -1.16 -4.33
CA LEU A 44 -7.04 -1.35 -4.13
C LEU A 44 -7.37 -2.08 -2.81
N LEU A 45 -6.56 -3.06 -2.39
CA LEU A 45 -6.74 -3.69 -1.08
C LEU A 45 -6.55 -2.69 0.07
N ARG A 46 -5.53 -1.83 0.00
CA ARG A 46 -5.36 -0.74 0.98
C ARG A 46 -6.54 0.22 0.96
N ASP A 47 -7.05 0.53 -0.23
CA ASP A 47 -8.21 1.42 -0.39
C ASP A 47 -9.49 0.77 0.15
N ALA A 48 -9.60 -0.56 0.14
CA ALA A 48 -10.67 -1.27 0.85
C ALA A 48 -10.60 -0.99 2.37
N ALA A 49 -9.41 -1.05 2.97
CA ALA A 49 -9.23 -0.76 4.39
C ALA A 49 -9.51 0.71 4.77
N SER A 50 -9.38 1.63 3.82
CA SER A 50 -9.70 3.06 4.01
C SER A 50 -11.14 3.43 3.61
N GLY A 51 -11.94 2.48 3.10
CA GLY A 51 -13.30 2.72 2.60
C GLY A 51 -13.37 3.40 1.23
N ARG A 52 -12.24 3.57 0.52
CA ARG A 52 -12.17 4.33 -0.74
C ARG A 52 -12.13 3.47 -2.01
N ILE A 53 -12.19 2.15 -1.90
CA ILE A 53 -11.97 1.24 -3.04
C ILE A 53 -12.90 1.51 -4.22
N THR A 54 -14.18 1.78 -3.97
CA THR A 54 -15.17 2.05 -5.03
C THR A 54 -14.87 3.37 -5.73
N ARG A 55 -14.45 4.39 -4.97
CA ARG A 55 -14.00 5.68 -5.51
C ARG A 55 -12.75 5.50 -6.38
N THR A 56 -11.75 4.76 -5.91
CA THR A 56 -10.54 4.47 -6.69
C THR A 56 -10.87 3.75 -7.98
N ILE A 57 -11.79 2.77 -7.95
CA ILE A 57 -12.26 2.08 -9.17
C ILE A 57 -12.96 3.06 -10.12
N ALA A 58 -13.79 3.97 -9.60
CA ALA A 58 -14.46 4.98 -10.42
C ALA A 58 -13.45 5.93 -11.08
N ASP A 59 -12.45 6.40 -10.33
CA ASP A 59 -11.37 7.27 -10.82
C ASP A 59 -10.49 6.56 -11.86
N GLU A 60 -10.37 5.23 -11.83
CA GLU A 60 -9.70 4.41 -12.86
C GLU A 60 -10.57 4.14 -14.11
N GLY A 61 -11.74 4.77 -14.25
CA GLY A 61 -12.66 4.62 -15.37
C GLY A 61 -13.79 3.61 -15.14
N GLY A 62 -14.06 3.23 -13.88
CA GLY A 62 -15.13 2.34 -13.46
C GLY A 62 -14.84 0.85 -13.72
N LEU A 63 -15.79 0.01 -13.36
CA LEU A 63 -15.66 -1.45 -13.46
C LEU A 63 -15.38 -1.93 -14.89
N ASN A 64 -15.91 -1.27 -15.90
CA ASN A 64 -15.66 -1.63 -17.30
C ASN A 64 -14.18 -1.52 -17.68
N SER A 65 -13.47 -0.56 -17.11
CA SER A 65 -12.04 -0.33 -17.36
C SER A 65 -11.14 -1.17 -16.47
N VAL A 66 -11.57 -1.47 -15.25
CA VAL A 66 -10.76 -2.23 -14.27
C VAL A 66 -10.96 -3.73 -14.34
N CYS A 67 -12.12 -4.21 -14.77
CA CYS A 67 -12.34 -5.64 -14.89
C CYS A 67 -11.53 -6.26 -16.04
N TRP A 68 -11.20 -7.54 -15.89
CA TRP A 68 -10.46 -8.29 -16.90
C TRP A 68 -11.13 -8.21 -18.28
N SER A 69 -10.35 -7.80 -19.27
CA SER A 69 -10.82 -7.49 -20.64
C SER A 69 -10.86 -8.69 -21.58
N GLY A 70 -10.46 -9.89 -21.14
CA GLY A 70 -10.47 -11.07 -21.98
C GLY A 70 -11.86 -11.71 -22.11
N ILE A 71 -11.94 -12.72 -23.00
CA ILE A 71 -13.19 -13.44 -23.28
C ILE A 71 -13.60 -14.28 -22.08
N ARG A 72 -14.77 -14.01 -21.52
CA ARG A 72 -15.37 -14.78 -20.43
C ARG A 72 -16.14 -15.96 -20.95
N LYS A 73 -16.10 -17.07 -20.22
CA LYS A 73 -16.96 -18.22 -20.50
C LYS A 73 -18.40 -17.90 -20.06
N ARG A 74 -19.37 -18.55 -20.72
CA ARG A 74 -20.79 -18.42 -20.35
C ARG A 74 -20.96 -18.87 -18.89
N GLY A 75 -21.54 -18.00 -18.04
CA GLY A 75 -21.74 -18.27 -16.62
C GLY A 75 -20.61 -17.81 -15.71
N GLU A 76 -19.47 -17.34 -16.23
CA GLU A 76 -18.47 -16.63 -15.41
C GLU A 76 -19.03 -15.27 -15.00
N ASP A 77 -19.11 -15.02 -13.67
CA ASP A 77 -19.43 -13.69 -13.18
C ASP A 77 -18.26 -12.72 -13.45
N GLY A 78 -18.60 -11.46 -13.70
CA GLY A 78 -17.61 -10.41 -13.99
C GLY A 78 -17.06 -9.73 -12.76
N ARG A 79 -17.16 -10.33 -11.57
CA ARG A 79 -16.77 -9.66 -10.32
C ARG A 79 -15.25 -9.57 -10.18
N LEU A 80 -14.79 -8.40 -9.83
CA LEU A 80 -13.43 -8.21 -9.33
C LEU A 80 -13.31 -8.85 -7.94
N ARG A 81 -12.31 -9.70 -7.74
CA ARG A 81 -12.03 -10.32 -6.44
C ARG A 81 -10.61 -10.07 -6.01
N LEU A 82 -10.47 -9.61 -4.78
CA LEU A 82 -9.19 -9.38 -4.15
C LEU A 82 -9.16 -10.09 -2.80
N SER A 83 -8.04 -10.66 -2.42
CA SER A 83 -7.84 -11.17 -1.07
C SER A 83 -6.40 -11.03 -0.61
N ALA A 84 -6.24 -10.85 0.71
CA ALA A 84 -4.96 -10.87 1.40
C ALA A 84 -5.03 -11.82 2.59
N LYS A 85 -4.03 -12.69 2.73
CA LYS A 85 -3.89 -13.58 3.87
C LYS A 85 -2.74 -13.09 4.74
N PHE A 86 -2.99 -13.03 6.04
CA PHE A 86 -2.06 -12.57 7.07
C PHE A 86 -1.92 -13.67 8.10
N ASP A 87 -0.88 -14.49 7.99
CA ASP A 87 -0.69 -15.66 8.83
C ASP A 87 -1.95 -16.56 8.86
N ARG A 88 -2.76 -16.44 9.91
CA ARG A 88 -3.98 -17.25 10.11
C ARG A 88 -5.26 -16.56 9.68
N ILE A 89 -5.22 -15.28 9.34
CA ILE A 89 -6.41 -14.49 9.01
C ILE A 89 -6.40 -14.15 7.53
N LYS A 90 -7.53 -14.31 6.87
CA LYS A 90 -7.71 -13.95 5.47
C LYS A 90 -8.86 -12.96 5.33
N TYR A 91 -8.59 -11.88 4.64
CA TYR A 91 -9.61 -10.94 4.15
C TYR A 91 -9.86 -11.17 2.67
N SER A 92 -11.12 -11.11 2.25
CA SER A 92 -11.51 -11.17 0.84
C SER A 92 -12.67 -10.23 0.54
N ILE A 93 -12.66 -9.66 -0.66
CA ILE A 93 -13.68 -8.72 -1.15
C ILE A 93 -14.05 -9.04 -2.59
N GLU A 94 -15.35 -8.96 -2.89
CA GLU A 94 -15.92 -9.08 -4.23
C GLU A 94 -16.66 -7.79 -4.60
N ILE A 95 -16.33 -7.22 -5.76
CA ILE A 95 -16.91 -5.99 -6.28
C ILE A 95 -17.54 -6.27 -7.65
N GLY A 96 -18.70 -5.71 -7.88
CA GLY A 96 -19.43 -5.92 -9.12
C GLY A 96 -20.38 -4.77 -9.44
N PHE A 97 -21.05 -4.86 -10.58
CA PHE A 97 -22.08 -3.91 -10.97
C PHE A 97 -23.30 -4.01 -10.06
N PRO A 98 -24.03 -2.91 -9.84
CA PRO A 98 -25.31 -2.96 -9.16
C PRO A 98 -26.30 -3.84 -9.93
N GLY A 99 -27.23 -4.43 -9.22
CA GLY A 99 -28.41 -5.02 -9.85
C GLY A 99 -29.35 -3.92 -10.38
N PRO A 100 -30.34 -4.31 -11.20
CA PRO A 100 -31.37 -3.37 -11.61
C PRO A 100 -32.02 -2.70 -10.38
N LEU A 101 -32.07 -1.36 -10.36
CA LEU A 101 -32.64 -0.55 -9.27
C LEU A 101 -31.90 -0.59 -7.91
N GLU A 102 -30.68 -1.15 -7.85
CA GLU A 102 -29.88 -1.19 -6.61
C GLU A 102 -29.02 0.06 -6.41
N ALA A 103 -28.80 0.87 -7.44
CA ALA A 103 -27.99 2.11 -7.36
C ALA A 103 -28.55 3.19 -8.27
N ALA A 104 -28.20 4.46 -7.95
CA ALA A 104 -28.54 5.62 -8.78
C ALA A 104 -27.81 5.60 -10.14
N PHE A 105 -26.65 4.97 -10.20
CA PHE A 105 -25.82 4.86 -11.40
C PHE A 105 -25.53 3.39 -11.72
N SER A 106 -25.89 2.95 -12.90
CA SER A 106 -25.75 1.54 -13.34
C SER A 106 -24.31 1.03 -13.43
N SER A 107 -23.33 1.94 -13.51
CA SER A 107 -21.90 1.64 -13.57
C SER A 107 -21.17 1.85 -12.24
N GLU A 108 -21.87 2.22 -11.17
CA GLU A 108 -21.27 2.44 -9.86
C GLU A 108 -20.72 1.12 -9.29
N PRO A 109 -19.45 1.08 -8.83
CA PRO A 109 -18.92 -0.11 -8.20
C PRO A 109 -19.60 -0.38 -6.86
N MET A 110 -20.10 -1.61 -6.67
CA MET A 110 -20.73 -2.04 -5.42
C MET A 110 -20.00 -3.21 -4.78
N ILE A 111 -19.92 -3.22 -3.47
CA ILE A 111 -19.41 -4.35 -2.70
C ILE A 111 -20.48 -5.44 -2.66
N LYS A 112 -20.21 -6.58 -3.30
CA LYS A 112 -21.12 -7.72 -3.36
C LYS A 112 -20.92 -8.69 -2.21
N ALA A 113 -19.66 -8.88 -1.78
CA ALA A 113 -19.34 -9.69 -0.62
C ALA A 113 -18.02 -9.23 0.00
N GLU A 114 -17.92 -9.37 1.31
CA GLU A 114 -16.65 -9.30 2.07
C GLU A 114 -16.64 -10.45 3.08
N ARG A 115 -15.44 -10.96 3.38
CA ARG A 115 -15.25 -11.97 4.40
C ARG A 115 -13.95 -11.78 5.14
N ILE A 116 -13.99 -12.05 6.44
CA ILE A 116 -12.82 -12.28 7.27
C ILE A 116 -12.92 -13.69 7.83
N GLU A 117 -11.89 -14.48 7.61
CA GLU A 117 -11.80 -15.87 8.00
C GLU A 117 -10.52 -16.10 8.81
N ALA A 118 -10.60 -16.85 9.90
CA ALA A 118 -9.45 -17.28 10.68
C ALA A 118 -9.24 -18.79 10.56
N THR A 119 -7.99 -19.21 10.38
CA THR A 119 -7.61 -20.63 10.34
C THR A 119 -7.10 -21.06 11.71
N GLN A 120 -7.77 -22.03 12.34
CA GLN A 120 -7.41 -22.63 13.61
C GLN A 120 -7.08 -24.12 13.40
N GLY A 121 -5.80 -24.44 13.27
CA GLY A 121 -5.36 -25.78 12.87
C GLY A 121 -5.85 -26.13 11.47
N LYS A 122 -6.71 -27.15 11.34
CA LYS A 122 -7.33 -27.58 10.07
C LYS A 122 -8.70 -26.95 9.80
N ARG A 123 -9.24 -26.17 10.71
CA ARG A 123 -10.57 -25.56 10.58
C ARG A 123 -10.47 -24.11 10.19
N THR A 124 -11.33 -23.67 9.27
CA THR A 124 -11.55 -22.26 8.94
C THR A 124 -12.81 -21.80 9.66
N VAL A 125 -12.67 -20.73 10.42
CA VAL A 125 -13.77 -20.09 11.16
C VAL A 125 -14.04 -18.76 10.49
N GLN A 126 -15.29 -18.49 10.14
CA GLN A 126 -15.72 -17.21 9.61
C GLN A 126 -15.95 -16.23 10.77
N LEU A 127 -15.33 -15.07 10.69
CA LEU A 127 -15.40 -14.02 11.71
C LEU A 127 -16.30 -12.87 11.27
N MET A 128 -16.29 -12.53 9.99
CA MET A 128 -17.14 -11.53 9.39
C MET A 128 -17.61 -12.01 8.00
N GLU A 129 -18.87 -11.84 7.69
CA GLU A 129 -19.41 -12.00 6.34
C GLU A 129 -20.32 -10.84 5.99
N ARG A 130 -20.10 -10.27 4.82
CA ARG A 130 -21.01 -9.33 4.20
C ARG A 130 -21.58 -9.92 2.91
N LYS A 131 -22.87 -9.81 2.74
CA LYS A 131 -23.62 -10.10 1.50
C LYS A 131 -24.50 -8.91 1.18
N ASN A 132 -24.13 -8.14 0.16
CA ASN A 132 -24.79 -6.87 -0.19
C ASN A 132 -24.88 -5.92 1.02
N SER A 133 -26.07 -5.62 1.52
CA SER A 133 -26.31 -4.71 2.65
C SER A 133 -26.27 -5.38 4.03
N LEU A 134 -26.21 -6.71 4.10
CA LEU A 134 -26.19 -7.43 5.37
C LEU A 134 -24.76 -7.75 5.78
N VAL A 135 -24.33 -7.23 6.91
CA VAL A 135 -23.06 -7.56 7.57
C VAL A 135 -23.35 -8.42 8.80
N SER A 136 -22.69 -9.55 8.90
CA SER A 136 -22.76 -10.44 10.07
C SER A 136 -21.36 -10.56 10.66
N ILE A 137 -21.24 -10.36 11.97
CA ILE A 137 -19.98 -10.36 12.72
C ILE A 137 -20.09 -11.40 13.81
N ARG A 138 -19.05 -12.18 13.99
CA ARG A 138 -18.96 -13.18 15.06
C ARG A 138 -18.20 -12.60 16.24
N GLY A 139 -18.90 -12.40 17.36
CA GLY A 139 -18.31 -11.93 18.60
C GLY A 139 -17.43 -12.96 19.29
N GLU A 140 -16.71 -12.55 20.32
CA GLU A 140 -15.81 -13.42 21.12
C GLU A 140 -16.52 -14.64 21.72
N SER A 141 -17.78 -14.51 22.10
CA SER A 141 -18.62 -15.63 22.58
C SER A 141 -18.94 -16.66 21.50
N GLY A 142 -18.62 -16.38 20.22
CA GLY A 142 -18.98 -17.18 19.08
C GLY A 142 -20.39 -16.92 18.53
N ALA A 143 -21.17 -16.05 19.17
CA ALA A 143 -22.49 -15.63 18.69
C ALA A 143 -22.35 -14.69 17.48
N TRP A 144 -23.34 -14.74 16.58
CA TRP A 144 -23.41 -13.84 15.42
C TRP A 144 -24.31 -12.65 15.74
N SER A 145 -23.78 -11.45 15.49
CA SER A 145 -24.57 -10.21 15.36
C SER A 145 -24.78 -9.90 13.87
N SER A 146 -25.94 -9.37 13.52
CA SER A 146 -26.28 -9.04 12.13
C SER A 146 -26.74 -7.60 12.03
N HIS A 147 -26.12 -6.87 11.11
CA HIS A 147 -26.31 -5.45 10.89
C HIS A 147 -26.77 -5.24 9.45
N LYS A 148 -28.05 -4.95 9.28
CA LYS A 148 -28.60 -4.65 7.96
C LYS A 148 -28.46 -3.15 7.69
N ASP A 149 -28.03 -2.79 6.47
CA ASP A 149 -27.90 -1.41 5.98
C ASP A 149 -27.02 -0.51 6.86
N ALA A 150 -26.08 -1.11 7.63
CA ALA A 150 -25.18 -0.38 8.51
C ALA A 150 -24.02 0.28 7.76
N VAL A 151 -23.75 -0.13 6.52
CA VAL A 151 -22.75 0.47 5.61
C VAL A 151 -23.37 0.66 4.25
N LEU A 152 -22.96 1.69 3.52
CA LEU A 152 -23.43 1.92 2.16
C LEU A 152 -22.95 0.80 1.22
N PRO A 153 -23.67 0.55 0.10
CA PRO A 153 -23.24 -0.45 -0.89
C PRO A 153 -21.86 -0.18 -1.49
N SER A 154 -21.42 1.08 -1.49
CA SER A 154 -20.10 1.53 -1.95
C SER A 154 -19.01 1.51 -0.87
N GLU A 155 -19.36 1.35 0.40
CA GLU A 155 -18.41 1.32 1.52
C GLU A 155 -18.07 -0.11 1.91
N THR A 156 -16.86 -0.35 2.40
CA THR A 156 -16.44 -1.66 2.90
C THR A 156 -16.86 -1.87 4.36
N ALA A 157 -17.26 -3.09 4.71
CA ALA A 157 -17.49 -3.44 6.11
C ALA A 157 -16.19 -3.36 6.93
N LEU A 158 -15.04 -3.66 6.31
CA LEU A 158 -13.72 -3.50 6.92
C LEU A 158 -13.45 -2.08 7.41
N ALA A 159 -13.93 -1.05 6.71
CA ALA A 159 -13.79 0.34 7.14
C ALA A 159 -14.91 0.79 8.09
N GLY A 160 -16.14 0.33 7.88
CA GLY A 160 -17.32 0.76 8.63
C GLY A 160 -17.41 0.19 10.06
N PHE A 161 -16.86 -1.02 10.29
CA PHE A 161 -16.87 -1.69 11.59
C PHE A 161 -15.51 -1.67 12.27
N SER A 162 -14.89 -0.52 12.40
CA SER A 162 -13.52 -0.33 12.91
C SER A 162 -13.44 0.12 14.38
N ASP A 163 -14.40 -0.24 15.21
CA ASP A 163 -14.40 0.15 16.63
C ASP A 163 -13.88 -0.94 17.59
N GLY A 164 -13.44 -2.06 17.06
CA GLY A 164 -12.80 -3.17 17.80
C GLY A 164 -13.67 -3.90 18.82
N LYS A 165 -14.92 -3.47 19.01
CA LYS A 165 -15.76 -3.98 20.10
C LYS A 165 -16.33 -5.36 19.82
N GLU A 166 -16.67 -5.65 18.56
CA GLU A 166 -17.31 -6.92 18.22
C GLU A 166 -16.29 -7.96 17.73
N CYS A 167 -15.29 -7.54 16.92
CA CYS A 167 -14.29 -8.43 16.32
C CYS A 167 -12.95 -7.70 16.14
N PRO A 168 -11.99 -7.89 17.06
CA PRO A 168 -10.68 -7.23 17.00
C PRO A 168 -9.88 -7.53 15.72
N GLU A 169 -10.16 -8.65 15.05
CA GLU A 169 -9.51 -9.02 13.80
C GLU A 169 -9.83 -8.07 12.67
N ILE A 170 -10.98 -7.38 12.69
CA ILE A 170 -11.34 -6.34 11.72
C ILE A 170 -10.31 -5.21 11.80
N ASP A 171 -10.08 -4.68 13.00
CA ASP A 171 -9.10 -3.60 13.21
C ASP A 171 -7.67 -4.06 12.93
N LEU A 172 -7.33 -5.29 13.29
CA LEU A 172 -6.02 -5.86 13.05
C LEU A 172 -5.68 -5.88 11.56
N ILE A 173 -6.60 -6.37 10.71
CA ILE A 173 -6.43 -6.41 9.25
C ILE A 173 -6.45 -5.01 8.68
N ARG A 174 -7.41 -4.20 9.08
CA ARG A 174 -7.54 -2.82 8.61
C ARG A 174 -6.26 -2.03 8.85
N ASN A 175 -5.74 -2.03 10.07
CA ASN A 175 -4.52 -1.32 10.43
C ASN A 175 -3.29 -1.90 9.71
N ALA A 176 -3.22 -3.22 9.51
CA ALA A 176 -2.16 -3.84 8.74
C ALA A 176 -2.16 -3.34 7.30
N MET A 177 -3.32 -3.27 6.64
CA MET A 177 -3.45 -2.82 5.25
C MET A 177 -3.24 -1.30 5.11
N LEU A 178 -3.75 -0.49 6.03
CA LEU A 178 -3.51 0.96 6.06
C LEU A 178 -2.03 1.31 6.26
N GLY A 179 -1.29 0.43 6.92
CA GLY A 179 0.16 0.56 7.08
C GLY A 179 0.96 0.28 5.81
N TRP A 180 0.37 -0.25 4.73
CA TRP A 180 1.10 -0.48 3.48
C TRP A 180 1.50 0.84 2.85
N ARG A 181 2.72 0.88 2.31
CA ARG A 181 3.27 2.03 1.60
C ARG A 181 3.54 1.63 0.16
N PHE A 182 3.26 2.55 -0.74
CA PHE A 182 3.37 2.34 -2.17
C PHE A 182 4.27 3.42 -2.76
N TYR A 183 5.47 3.00 -3.22
CA TYR A 183 6.50 3.86 -3.77
C TYR A 183 6.79 3.40 -5.20
N HIS A 184 6.00 3.82 -6.17
CA HIS A 184 6.14 3.32 -7.54
C HIS A 184 6.63 4.38 -8.52
N ASP A 185 6.51 5.65 -8.18
CA ASP A 185 6.86 6.73 -9.08
C ASP A 185 7.26 7.98 -8.29
N PHE A 186 8.52 8.02 -7.90
CA PHE A 186 9.08 9.26 -7.41
C PHE A 186 9.35 10.18 -8.60
N ARG A 187 8.53 11.21 -8.73
CA ARG A 187 8.81 12.28 -9.69
C ARG A 187 10.09 12.99 -9.30
N THR A 188 11.03 13.09 -10.25
CA THR A 188 12.32 13.73 -10.05
C THR A 188 12.58 14.86 -11.04
N ASP A 189 11.57 15.22 -11.85
CA ASP A 189 11.63 16.37 -12.75
C ASP A 189 11.88 17.68 -11.96
N PRO A 190 12.32 18.76 -12.63
CA PRO A 190 12.67 20.03 -11.96
C PRO A 190 11.53 20.65 -11.13
N ALA A 191 10.26 20.34 -11.43
CA ALA A 191 9.11 20.84 -10.68
C ALA A 191 8.73 19.94 -9.50
N SER A 192 9.37 18.78 -9.35
CA SER A 192 9.06 17.79 -8.32
C SER A 192 9.16 18.37 -6.91
N PRO A 193 8.22 18.03 -6.01
CA PRO A 193 8.28 18.43 -4.61
C PRO A 193 9.52 17.89 -3.86
N ILE A 194 10.08 16.74 -4.30
CA ILE A 194 11.32 16.17 -3.71
C ILE A 194 12.51 17.15 -3.76
N ARG A 195 12.53 18.03 -4.76
CA ARG A 195 13.60 19.02 -4.96
C ARG A 195 13.45 20.30 -4.12
N LYS A 196 12.34 20.40 -3.38
CA LYS A 196 11.97 21.59 -2.63
C LYS A 196 12.08 21.34 -1.12
N PRO A 197 12.31 22.38 -0.30
CA PRO A 197 12.15 22.28 1.13
C PRO A 197 10.74 21.80 1.51
N CYS A 198 10.64 21.04 2.59
CA CYS A 198 9.37 20.58 3.14
C CYS A 198 9.21 21.01 4.61
N LEU A 199 8.00 20.92 5.15
CA LEU A 199 7.76 21.28 6.55
C LEU A 199 8.60 20.43 7.51
N ALA A 200 9.18 21.09 8.53
CA ALA A 200 9.98 20.45 9.57
C ALA A 200 9.07 19.77 10.61
N ILE A 201 8.57 18.59 10.29
CA ILE A 201 7.78 17.75 11.18
C ILE A 201 8.36 16.34 11.23
N THR A 202 8.25 15.70 12.39
CA THR A 202 8.71 14.32 12.56
C THR A 202 8.01 13.40 11.54
N THR A 203 8.79 12.82 10.64
CA THR A 203 8.34 12.02 9.50
C THR A 203 8.97 10.62 9.57
N PRO A 204 8.38 9.68 10.36
CA PRO A 204 8.92 8.32 10.51
C PRO A 204 8.84 7.48 9.24
N SER A 205 8.06 7.90 8.27
CA SER A 205 7.75 7.14 7.04
C SER A 205 7.57 8.11 5.88
N LEU A 206 8.33 7.93 4.83
CA LEU A 206 8.28 8.74 3.61
C LEU A 206 6.87 8.74 3.00
N SER A 207 6.40 9.88 2.52
CA SER A 207 5.18 9.99 1.72
C SER A 207 5.31 9.26 0.37
N ALA A 208 4.19 8.89 -0.23
CA ALA A 208 4.18 8.11 -1.48
C ALA A 208 4.82 8.87 -2.66
N ASP A 209 4.76 10.19 -2.65
CA ASP A 209 5.34 11.09 -3.67
C ASP A 209 6.74 11.61 -3.31
N GLY A 210 7.24 11.29 -2.11
CA GLY A 210 8.54 11.73 -1.61
C GLY A 210 8.61 13.20 -1.22
N SER A 211 7.49 13.93 -1.16
CA SER A 211 7.46 15.37 -0.89
C SER A 211 8.02 15.78 0.47
N ASP A 212 8.11 14.86 1.41
CA ASP A 212 8.64 15.04 2.78
C ASP A 212 10.02 14.38 2.98
N LEU A 213 10.77 14.15 1.89
CA LEU A 213 12.06 13.44 1.93
C LEU A 213 13.06 14.07 2.90
N ALA A 214 13.21 15.40 2.88
CA ALA A 214 14.16 16.09 3.77
C ALA A 214 13.79 15.87 5.25
N ALA A 215 12.51 15.96 5.60
CA ALA A 215 12.02 15.71 6.95
C ALA A 215 12.17 14.24 7.36
N ALA A 216 11.93 13.30 6.43
CA ALA A 216 12.15 11.88 6.67
C ALA A 216 13.63 11.57 6.95
N LEU A 217 14.55 12.14 6.18
CA LEU A 217 15.99 12.01 6.39
C LEU A 217 16.40 12.60 7.74
N ALA A 218 16.00 13.84 8.05
CA ALA A 218 16.29 14.49 9.34
C ALA A 218 15.73 13.68 10.51
N THR A 219 14.51 13.12 10.37
CA THR A 219 13.89 12.25 11.38
C THR A 219 14.70 10.97 11.59
N LEU A 220 15.22 10.36 10.53
CA LEU A 220 16.07 9.16 10.61
C LEU A 220 17.37 9.45 11.35
N TYR A 221 18.03 10.57 11.08
CA TYR A 221 19.23 10.99 11.80
C TYR A 221 18.95 11.19 13.29
N PHE A 222 17.80 11.78 13.64
CA PHE A 222 17.44 12.07 15.02
C PHE A 222 17.01 10.81 15.81
N ILE A 223 16.12 9.99 15.25
CA ILE A 223 15.54 8.83 15.96
C ILE A 223 16.55 7.71 16.10
N ARG A 224 17.40 7.52 15.14
CA ARG A 224 18.37 6.41 15.11
C ARG A 224 19.71 6.85 15.59
N GLN A 225 19.99 7.53 16.52
CA GLN A 225 21.34 7.78 17.05
C GLN A 225 22.51 7.09 16.28
N ASP A 226 22.15 6.31 15.30
CA ASP A 226 22.93 5.45 14.41
C ASP A 226 22.68 5.88 12.97
N ALA A 227 23.16 7.08 12.62
CA ALA A 227 23.20 7.57 11.25
C ALA A 227 24.12 6.71 10.34
N THR A 228 24.86 5.77 10.96
CA THR A 228 25.87 4.93 10.32
C THR A 228 25.31 4.18 9.13
N ASP A 229 24.21 3.47 9.33
CA ASP A 229 23.57 2.69 8.24
C ASP A 229 23.16 3.54 7.03
N LEU A 230 22.68 4.77 7.24
CA LEU A 230 22.28 5.66 6.16
C LEU A 230 23.50 6.16 5.42
N GLN A 231 24.50 6.57 6.19
CA GLN A 231 25.78 7.04 5.64
C GLN A 231 26.53 5.92 4.91
N ASP A 232 26.54 4.69 5.45
CA ASP A 232 27.15 3.52 4.78
C ASP A 232 26.51 3.26 3.42
N ALA A 233 25.18 3.36 3.28
CA ALA A 233 24.54 3.19 1.98
C ALA A 233 24.87 4.33 1.00
N ILE A 234 25.05 5.54 1.49
CA ILE A 234 25.52 6.65 0.66
C ILE A 234 26.96 6.40 0.22
N GLN A 235 27.81 5.95 1.11
CA GLN A 235 29.21 5.60 0.81
C GLN A 235 29.31 4.45 -0.22
N ASP A 236 28.45 3.44 -0.11
CA ASP A 236 28.40 2.33 -1.06
C ASP A 236 28.03 2.77 -2.49
N ALA A 237 27.08 3.71 -2.60
CA ALA A 237 26.66 4.22 -3.90
C ALA A 237 27.50 5.37 -4.44
N PHE A 238 28.04 6.20 -3.56
CA PHE A 238 28.82 7.40 -3.86
C PHE A 238 30.03 7.46 -2.92
N PRO A 239 31.14 6.79 -3.24
CA PRO A 239 32.32 6.74 -2.37
C PRO A 239 32.82 8.13 -1.98
N GLY A 240 32.99 8.34 -0.67
CA GLY A 240 33.44 9.63 -0.09
C GLY A 240 32.35 10.69 0.00
N ALA A 241 31.08 10.35 -0.33
CA ALA A 241 29.97 11.31 -0.21
C ALA A 241 29.38 11.37 1.20
N GLU A 242 28.83 12.51 1.56
CA GLU A 242 28.10 12.73 2.82
C GLU A 242 26.73 13.32 2.53
N LEU A 243 25.67 12.65 2.98
CA LEU A 243 24.29 13.14 2.93
C LEU A 243 23.98 13.89 4.23
N ARG A 244 23.49 15.11 4.12
CA ARG A 244 23.11 15.94 5.27
C ARG A 244 21.68 16.40 5.12
N ALA A 245 20.94 16.42 6.23
CA ALA A 245 19.58 16.98 6.31
C ALA A 245 19.48 17.84 7.57
N TRP A 246 18.87 19.00 7.44
CA TRP A 246 18.75 19.98 8.53
C TRP A 246 17.44 20.74 8.49
N GLU A 247 17.11 21.39 9.58
CA GLU A 247 15.97 22.31 9.70
C GLU A 247 16.45 23.74 9.70
N GLU A 248 15.78 24.60 8.96
CA GLU A 248 15.99 26.05 8.96
C GLU A 248 14.65 26.76 8.74
N GLY A 249 14.28 27.64 9.67
CA GLY A 249 13.08 28.45 9.57
C GLY A 249 11.78 27.67 9.50
N GLY A 250 11.69 26.48 10.11
CA GLY A 250 10.52 25.61 10.09
C GLY A 250 10.42 24.73 8.84
N LEU A 251 11.44 24.73 8.01
CA LEU A 251 11.54 23.89 6.81
C LEU A 251 12.73 22.94 6.92
N CYS A 252 12.61 21.75 6.40
CA CYS A 252 13.69 20.80 6.20
C CYS A 252 14.24 20.87 4.79
N GLU A 253 15.57 20.87 4.70
CA GLU A 253 16.34 20.74 3.47
C GLU A 253 17.35 19.61 3.59
N PHE A 254 17.90 19.15 2.46
CA PHE A 254 19.02 18.23 2.42
C PHE A 254 19.97 18.56 1.27
N ASP A 255 21.21 18.15 1.43
CA ASP A 255 22.27 18.22 0.41
C ASP A 255 23.13 16.96 0.39
N LEU A 256 23.87 16.79 -0.68
CA LEU A 256 24.86 15.74 -0.87
C LEU A 256 26.23 16.37 -1.14
N GLN A 257 27.17 16.20 -0.22
CA GLN A 257 28.58 16.54 -0.42
C GLN A 257 29.26 15.38 -1.12
N LEU A 258 29.84 15.59 -2.29
CA LEU A 258 30.70 14.63 -2.98
C LEU A 258 32.16 14.85 -2.62
N ALA A 259 32.98 13.78 -2.61
CA ALA A 259 34.37 13.84 -2.15
C ALA A 259 35.25 14.90 -2.85
N ASP A 260 35.12 14.99 -4.17
CA ASP A 260 35.97 15.83 -5.02
C ASP A 260 35.36 17.21 -5.33
N MET A 261 34.24 17.56 -4.67
CA MET A 261 33.55 18.81 -4.96
C MET A 261 33.73 19.84 -3.85
N PRO A 262 33.95 21.10 -4.22
CA PRO A 262 34.27 22.17 -3.21
C PRO A 262 33.05 22.57 -2.37
N ARG A 263 31.84 22.23 -2.79
CA ARG A 263 30.60 22.52 -2.07
C ARG A 263 29.60 21.39 -2.22
N PRO A 264 28.63 21.28 -1.28
CA PRO A 264 27.53 20.33 -1.41
C PRO A 264 26.56 20.73 -2.52
N PHE A 265 25.85 19.73 -3.06
CA PHE A 265 24.78 19.87 -4.03
C PHE A 265 23.42 19.83 -3.31
N LYS A 266 22.63 20.88 -3.44
CA LYS A 266 21.27 20.92 -2.92
C LYS A 266 20.36 19.97 -3.71
N ALA A 267 19.23 19.58 -3.13
CA ALA A 267 18.26 18.65 -3.74
C ALA A 267 17.88 18.99 -5.18
N HIS A 268 17.74 20.29 -5.52
CA HIS A 268 17.38 20.73 -6.87
C HIS A 268 18.52 20.60 -7.91
N GLU A 269 19.76 20.44 -7.48
CA GLU A 269 20.94 20.26 -8.33
C GLU A 269 21.26 18.78 -8.60
N LEU A 270 20.69 17.85 -7.81
CA LEU A 270 20.98 16.44 -7.92
C LEU A 270 20.36 15.82 -9.17
N SER A 271 21.02 14.78 -9.72
CA SER A 271 20.48 14.01 -10.84
C SER A 271 19.23 13.23 -10.43
N ASP A 272 18.39 12.89 -11.41
CA ASP A 272 17.17 12.10 -11.19
C ASP A 272 17.48 10.73 -10.56
N GLY A 273 18.55 10.08 -11.01
CA GLY A 273 19.00 8.79 -10.47
C GLY A 273 19.45 8.91 -9.01
N THR A 274 20.24 9.95 -8.68
CA THR A 274 20.67 10.24 -7.31
C THR A 274 19.47 10.47 -6.39
N LEU A 275 18.51 11.30 -6.81
CA LEU A 275 17.29 11.55 -6.03
C LEU A 275 16.46 10.29 -5.81
N LYS A 276 16.23 9.48 -6.85
CA LYS A 276 15.53 8.19 -6.72
C LYS A 276 16.23 7.26 -5.73
N TYR A 277 17.56 7.20 -5.78
CA TYR A 277 18.33 6.41 -4.84
C TYR A 277 18.14 6.90 -3.40
N ILE A 278 18.27 8.21 -3.17
CA ILE A 278 18.10 8.81 -1.83
C ILE A 278 16.67 8.57 -1.32
N CYS A 279 15.63 8.64 -2.16
CA CYS A 279 14.24 8.33 -1.77
C CYS A 279 14.07 6.89 -1.28
N LEU A 280 14.86 5.93 -1.76
CA LEU A 280 14.76 4.54 -1.35
C LEU A 280 15.42 4.27 0.01
N LEU A 281 16.31 5.13 0.49
CA LEU A 281 17.02 4.95 1.77
C LEU A 281 16.08 4.94 2.98
N PRO A 282 15.14 5.90 3.16
CA PRO A 282 14.17 5.85 4.24
C PRO A 282 13.23 4.64 4.17
N VAL A 283 12.93 4.17 2.94
CA VAL A 283 11.98 3.07 2.71
C VAL A 283 12.54 1.73 3.16
N GLY A 284 13.83 1.46 2.93
CA GLY A 284 14.46 0.15 3.20
C GLY A 284 14.77 -0.13 4.68
N ARG A 285 14.74 0.86 5.56
CA ARG A 285 15.43 0.79 6.87
C ARG A 285 14.58 1.00 8.12
N SER A 286 13.28 0.85 8.07
CA SER A 286 12.42 1.02 9.26
C SER A 286 12.51 -0.16 10.27
N LYS A 287 13.73 -0.48 10.73
CA LYS A 287 13.95 -1.32 11.92
C LYS A 287 14.30 -0.40 13.08
N SER A 288 13.36 -0.02 13.90
CA SER A 288 13.66 0.69 15.16
C SER A 288 13.78 -0.30 16.32
N PRO A 289 14.96 -0.47 16.92
CA PRO A 289 15.05 -0.91 18.30
C PRO A 289 14.98 0.33 19.19
N GLY A 290 13.91 0.53 19.92
CA GLY A 290 13.92 1.53 20.99
C GLY A 290 12.64 2.34 21.23
N TYR A 291 11.86 2.67 20.20
CA TYR A 291 10.50 3.15 20.41
C TYR A 291 9.55 1.95 20.31
N GLY A 292 9.07 1.50 21.46
CA GLY A 292 8.22 0.33 21.60
C GLY A 292 7.06 0.36 20.59
N HIS A 293 6.95 -0.72 19.81
CA HIS A 293 5.79 -1.09 19.02
C HIS A 293 5.47 -0.37 17.70
N LEU A 294 6.29 0.51 17.16
CA LEU A 294 6.17 0.91 15.75
C LEU A 294 6.82 -0.13 14.81
N LYS A 295 6.27 -1.34 14.80
CA LYS A 295 6.50 -2.29 13.71
C LYS A 295 5.73 -1.78 12.50
N LEU A 296 6.38 -0.97 11.65
CA LEU A 296 5.82 -0.63 10.35
C LEU A 296 5.88 -1.89 9.47
N PRO A 297 4.75 -2.44 9.07
CA PRO A 297 4.70 -3.57 8.16
C PRO A 297 4.97 -3.04 6.75
N HIS A 298 6.24 -3.04 6.30
CA HIS A 298 6.52 -2.64 4.93
C HIS A 298 6.30 -3.83 4.01
N LEU A 299 5.31 -3.73 3.15
CA LEU A 299 5.24 -4.49 1.94
C LEU A 299 6.00 -3.70 0.87
N MET A 300 7.29 -4.02 0.68
CA MET A 300 8.06 -3.49 -0.43
C MET A 300 7.83 -4.38 -1.65
N ILE A 301 7.23 -3.82 -2.68
CA ILE A 301 7.16 -4.44 -4.00
C ILE A 301 7.96 -3.55 -4.94
N ALA A 302 9.15 -4.02 -5.31
CA ALA A 302 9.92 -3.41 -6.37
C ALA A 302 9.40 -3.93 -7.72
N VAL A 303 9.00 -3.00 -8.59
CA VAL A 303 8.64 -3.28 -9.96
C VAL A 303 9.77 -2.77 -10.85
N SER A 304 10.57 -3.66 -11.40
CA SER A 304 11.63 -3.31 -12.34
C SER A 304 11.19 -3.62 -13.77
N ALA A 305 11.46 -2.69 -14.71
CA ALA A 305 11.54 -3.02 -16.13
C ALA A 305 12.88 -3.72 -16.35
N ALA A 306 12.89 -4.88 -16.99
CA ALA A 306 14.13 -5.43 -17.51
C ALA A 306 14.60 -4.50 -18.65
N GLU A 307 15.70 -3.79 -18.45
CA GLU A 307 16.40 -3.14 -19.55
C GLU A 307 16.91 -4.25 -20.46
N GLN A 308 16.48 -4.23 -21.71
CA GLN A 308 17.09 -5.04 -22.75
C GLN A 308 18.49 -4.49 -22.97
N GLN A 309 19.52 -5.28 -22.64
CA GLN A 309 20.86 -5.13 -23.19
C GLN A 309 20.90 -5.69 -24.61
#